data_1a1fd65bf58df0a4665d204692b92d9c
#
_entry.id   1a1fd65bf58df0a4665d204692b92d9c
#
_cell.length_a   1.000
_cell.length_b   1.000
_cell.length_c   1.000
_cell.angle_alpha   90.00
_cell.angle_beta   90.00
_cell.angle_gamma   90.00
#
_symmetry.space_group_name_H-M   'P 1'
#
loop_
_entity.id
_entity.type
_entity.pdbx_description
1 polymer ?
#
loop_
_entity_poly.entity_id
_entity_poly.type
_entity_poly.pdbx_seq_one_letter_code
_entity_poly.pdbx_strand_id
1 'polypeptide(L)'
;MQTLKTSRRTVLAGAAAAVAATGGLALEGAVAAAPAAAAGPGDLLPADPVAHLVRRATFGPTPATLAEAAKLGVPGWLDRQLNPAAIDDAACEALVKRLPLAGADIATVRAKLPVHSYEAFGQLGRATVARAIWSNRQLFEMTVNFWSNHLHVAAPSSGVWDSRAGYDAQVIRKHAFGRFADMLKASARHPAMLTYLDNRSSTKAHPNENYARELMELHTVGLVYTEADVQAAAKLLTGLTVASAGTYTYTASRHATGAVNVLGFAHANPTAEGGEAAALAFLDHLARHPATAGRIATKLCVRFVADEAPATLVAKLAKVYLDNDTAIAPVLRALFTSAEFTAAVGQKVRTPFEDLAAAVRALGLGPEASGVKALDALYNALVNAGNAPLRWAPPNGFPDVAAAWASPSAFLLRCNSHLNLAAGWYPKQLTRPADMLKALVPVRPATYGGLVDALAKRLLGTTLPAAQTAAVLSVAGKLPTSSLTSSDKSVAGSLPYLIALVLDSPTFQLR
;
A
#
# COMPACT_ATOMS: atom_id res chain seq x y z
N MET A 1 12.00 -13.63 34.30
CA MET A 1 11.13 -13.28 33.17
C MET A 1 11.65 -14.01 31.91
N GLN A 2 11.09 -15.18 31.61
CA GLN A 2 11.46 -15.97 30.43
C GLN A 2 10.61 -15.48 29.25
N THR A 3 11.27 -14.97 28.22
CA THR A 3 10.66 -14.58 26.95
C THR A 3 10.30 -15.83 26.15
N LEU A 4 9.00 -16.10 26.02
CA LEU A 4 8.46 -17.13 25.12
C LEU A 4 8.72 -16.70 23.66
N LYS A 5 9.70 -17.32 23.00
CA LYS A 5 9.88 -17.28 21.55
C LYS A 5 8.84 -18.21 20.92
N THR A 6 7.68 -17.69 20.57
CA THR A 6 6.70 -18.42 19.74
C THR A 6 7.21 -18.48 18.29
N SER A 7 7.45 -19.69 17.80
CA SER A 7 7.95 -19.92 16.45
C SER A 7 6.85 -19.57 15.40
N ARG A 8 7.25 -18.96 14.29
CA ARG A 8 6.38 -18.58 13.14
C ARG A 8 5.53 -19.74 12.57
N ARG A 9 5.94 -21.00 12.81
CA ARG A 9 5.19 -22.21 12.42
C ARG A 9 3.85 -22.35 13.12
N THR A 10 3.71 -21.83 14.34
CA THR A 10 2.51 -22.01 15.17
C THR A 10 1.37 -21.08 14.76
N VAL A 11 1.64 -19.89 14.21
CA VAL A 11 0.61 -18.91 13.81
C VAL A 11 -0.10 -19.32 12.51
N LEU A 12 0.64 -19.88 11.53
CA LEU A 12 0.04 -20.35 10.28
C LEU A 12 -0.72 -21.67 10.44
N ALA A 13 -0.32 -22.53 11.37
CA ALA A 13 -1.05 -23.75 11.70
C ALA A 13 -2.37 -23.46 12.44
N GLY A 14 -2.45 -22.39 13.24
CA GLY A 14 -3.65 -21.96 13.92
C GLY A 14 -4.75 -21.44 12.99
N ALA A 15 -4.41 -20.78 11.89
CA ALA A 15 -5.35 -20.29 10.89
C ALA A 15 -6.02 -21.44 10.09
N ALA A 16 -5.30 -22.52 9.84
CA ALA A 16 -5.85 -23.71 9.16
C ALA A 16 -6.79 -24.53 10.07
N ALA A 17 -6.54 -24.53 11.39
CA ALA A 17 -7.36 -25.26 12.35
C ALA A 17 -8.68 -24.54 12.70
N ALA A 18 -8.73 -23.18 12.59
CA ALA A 18 -9.93 -22.41 12.90
C ALA A 18 -11.07 -22.61 11.88
N VAL A 19 -10.77 -23.00 10.64
CA VAL A 19 -11.80 -23.32 9.61
C VAL A 19 -12.47 -24.67 9.87
N ALA A 20 -11.82 -25.56 10.63
CA ALA A 20 -12.37 -26.90 10.95
C ALA A 20 -13.33 -26.89 12.16
N ALA A 21 -13.40 -25.81 12.96
CA ALA A 21 -14.06 -25.83 14.27
C ALA A 21 -15.52 -25.30 14.30
N THR A 22 -16.08 -24.80 13.18
CA THR A 22 -17.43 -24.19 13.17
C THR A 22 -18.52 -25.00 12.44
N GLY A 23 -18.27 -26.24 12.06
CA GLY A 23 -19.25 -27.10 11.41
C GLY A 23 -19.50 -28.39 12.20
N GLY A 24 -20.23 -28.28 13.29
CA GLY A 24 -20.72 -29.48 14.01
C GLY A 24 -21.81 -30.23 13.22
N LEU A 25 -21.40 -31.10 12.29
CA LEU A 25 -22.19 -32.20 11.78
C LEU A 25 -21.30 -33.44 11.79
N ALA A 26 -21.70 -34.42 12.59
CA ALA A 26 -21.03 -35.69 12.71
C ALA A 26 -20.93 -36.38 11.34
N LEU A 27 -19.72 -36.53 10.82
CA LEU A 27 -19.36 -37.47 9.75
C LEU A 27 -18.51 -38.56 10.38
N GLU A 28 -19.18 -39.67 10.82
CA GLU A 28 -18.55 -40.93 11.12
C GLU A 28 -17.98 -41.50 9.78
N GLY A 29 -16.66 -41.62 9.70
CA GLY A 29 -16.03 -42.34 8.59
C GLY A 29 -14.83 -41.64 7.93
N ALA A 30 -14.16 -40.68 8.57
CA ALA A 30 -12.91 -40.16 8.02
C ALA A 30 -11.69 -40.98 8.45
N VAL A 31 -11.12 -41.73 7.54
CA VAL A 31 -9.77 -42.26 7.68
C VAL A 31 -8.82 -41.09 7.95
N ALA A 32 -8.19 -41.11 9.11
CA ALA A 32 -7.19 -40.10 9.49
C ALA A 32 -5.99 -40.20 8.54
N ALA A 33 -5.99 -39.37 7.49
CA ALA A 33 -4.78 -39.11 6.73
C ALA A 33 -3.79 -38.36 7.63
N ALA A 34 -2.57 -38.83 7.74
CA ALA A 34 -1.50 -38.12 8.43
C ALA A 34 -1.47 -36.66 7.92
N PRO A 35 -1.28 -35.66 8.82
CA PRO A 35 -1.24 -34.25 8.38
C PRO A 35 -0.09 -34.10 7.38
N ALA A 36 -0.42 -33.84 6.12
CA ALA A 36 0.57 -33.43 5.13
C ALA A 36 1.40 -32.31 5.69
N ALA A 37 2.72 -32.36 5.58
CA ALA A 37 3.59 -31.28 6.01
C ALA A 37 3.06 -29.97 5.42
N ALA A 38 2.82 -28.98 6.28
CA ALA A 38 2.28 -27.71 5.83
C ALA A 38 3.28 -27.07 4.85
N ALA A 39 2.87 -26.85 3.59
CA ALA A 39 3.69 -26.20 2.59
C ALA A 39 4.19 -24.85 3.14
N GLY A 40 5.47 -24.58 2.98
CA GLY A 40 6.03 -23.27 3.36
C GLY A 40 5.46 -22.17 2.45
N PRO A 41 5.47 -20.91 2.88
CA PRO A 41 4.94 -19.79 2.06
C PRO A 41 5.56 -19.75 0.64
N GLY A 42 6.83 -20.11 0.48
CA GLY A 42 7.53 -20.17 -0.81
C GLY A 42 7.02 -21.26 -1.74
N ASP A 43 6.40 -22.32 -1.18
CA ASP A 43 5.89 -23.46 -1.96
C ASP A 43 4.50 -23.19 -2.54
N LEU A 44 3.82 -22.11 -2.09
CA LEU A 44 2.47 -21.76 -2.51
C LEU A 44 2.41 -20.97 -3.81
N LEU A 45 3.52 -20.34 -4.20
CA LEU A 45 3.60 -19.52 -5.41
C LEU A 45 4.72 -20.04 -6.32
N PRO A 46 4.50 -20.10 -7.64
CA PRO A 46 5.56 -20.51 -8.58
C PRO A 46 6.69 -19.47 -8.59
N ALA A 47 7.92 -19.96 -8.73
CA ALA A 47 9.14 -19.16 -8.86
C ALA A 47 9.30 -18.58 -10.27
N ASP A 48 8.26 -17.89 -10.77
CA ASP A 48 8.26 -17.16 -12.04
C ASP A 48 8.68 -15.72 -11.77
N PRO A 49 9.84 -15.24 -12.28
CA PRO A 49 10.34 -13.89 -12.02
C PRO A 49 9.41 -12.78 -12.50
N VAL A 50 8.71 -13.00 -13.63
CA VAL A 50 7.78 -12.03 -14.20
C VAL A 50 6.53 -11.93 -13.32
N ALA A 51 5.93 -13.06 -12.99
CA ALA A 51 4.76 -13.08 -12.12
C ALA A 51 5.09 -12.57 -10.71
N HIS A 52 6.27 -12.88 -10.19
CA HIS A 52 6.74 -12.36 -8.91
C HIS A 52 6.86 -10.83 -8.93
N LEU A 53 7.53 -10.27 -9.95
CA LEU A 53 7.62 -8.81 -10.12
C LEU A 53 6.24 -8.17 -10.18
N VAL A 54 5.33 -8.68 -11.01
CA VAL A 54 3.98 -8.12 -11.15
C VAL A 54 3.20 -8.18 -9.84
N ARG A 55 3.28 -9.29 -9.09
CA ARG A 55 2.63 -9.40 -7.77
C ARG A 55 3.15 -8.36 -6.78
N ARG A 56 4.46 -8.11 -6.77
CA ARG A 56 5.10 -7.19 -5.80
C ARG A 56 4.96 -5.73 -6.19
N ALA A 57 5.00 -5.41 -7.49
CA ALA A 57 5.00 -4.05 -8.01
C ALA A 57 3.60 -3.53 -8.35
N THR A 58 2.54 -4.30 -8.07
CA THR A 58 1.14 -3.91 -8.33
C THR A 58 0.23 -4.20 -7.14
N PHE A 59 -0.96 -3.59 -7.13
CA PHE A 59 -2.03 -3.93 -6.18
C PHE A 59 -2.72 -5.28 -6.49
N GLY A 60 -2.23 -6.02 -7.45
CA GLY A 60 -2.68 -7.35 -7.83
C GLY A 60 -2.55 -7.58 -9.34
N PRO A 61 -2.08 -8.76 -9.75
CA PRO A 61 -1.94 -9.09 -11.16
C PRO A 61 -3.30 -9.16 -11.86
N THR A 62 -3.30 -8.78 -13.15
CA THR A 62 -4.40 -9.08 -14.08
C THR A 62 -3.83 -9.87 -15.26
N PRO A 63 -4.64 -10.60 -16.03
CA PRO A 63 -4.15 -11.29 -17.23
C PRO A 63 -3.43 -10.36 -18.20
N ALA A 64 -3.98 -9.14 -18.40
CA ALA A 64 -3.37 -8.14 -19.27
C ALA A 64 -1.99 -7.70 -18.76
N THR A 65 -1.87 -7.41 -17.46
CA THR A 65 -0.60 -7.02 -16.84
C THR A 65 0.44 -8.14 -16.92
N LEU A 66 0.03 -9.39 -16.67
CA LEU A 66 0.92 -10.55 -16.77
C LEU A 66 1.37 -10.79 -18.22
N ALA A 67 0.46 -10.71 -19.19
CA ALA A 67 0.77 -10.87 -20.61
C ALA A 67 1.72 -9.78 -21.11
N GLU A 68 1.49 -8.52 -20.72
CA GLU A 68 2.38 -7.41 -21.03
C GLU A 68 3.79 -7.64 -20.42
N ALA A 69 3.85 -8.01 -19.14
CA ALA A 69 5.11 -8.25 -18.45
C ALA A 69 5.87 -9.45 -19.04
N ALA A 70 5.17 -10.52 -19.41
CA ALA A 70 5.77 -11.67 -20.10
C ALA A 70 6.34 -11.29 -21.48
N LYS A 71 5.67 -10.40 -22.22
CA LYS A 71 6.15 -9.90 -23.52
C LYS A 71 7.40 -9.02 -23.38
N LEU A 72 7.46 -8.16 -22.36
CA LEU A 72 8.55 -7.19 -22.16
C LEU A 72 9.73 -7.77 -21.37
N GLY A 73 9.52 -8.86 -20.64
CA GLY A 73 10.44 -9.36 -19.64
C GLY A 73 10.56 -8.43 -18.41
N VAL A 74 11.28 -8.89 -17.38
CA VAL A 74 11.45 -8.13 -16.13
C VAL A 74 12.06 -6.73 -16.38
N PRO A 75 13.17 -6.57 -17.12
CA PRO A 75 13.75 -5.25 -17.35
C PRO A 75 12.82 -4.31 -18.10
N GLY A 76 12.26 -4.74 -19.22
CA GLY A 76 11.43 -3.90 -20.07
C GLY A 76 10.12 -3.47 -19.39
N TRP A 77 9.49 -4.36 -18.61
CA TRP A 77 8.28 -4.00 -17.87
C TRP A 77 8.60 -3.02 -16.74
N LEU A 78 9.72 -3.20 -16.04
CA LEU A 78 10.17 -2.30 -14.99
C LEU A 78 10.50 -0.90 -15.56
N ASP A 79 11.19 -0.83 -16.72
CA ASP A 79 11.47 0.42 -17.43
C ASP A 79 10.19 1.18 -17.77
N ARG A 80 9.18 0.46 -18.28
CA ARG A 80 7.86 1.02 -18.58
C ARG A 80 7.20 1.57 -17.32
N GLN A 81 7.17 0.82 -16.23
CA GLN A 81 6.51 1.23 -14.98
C GLN A 81 7.24 2.38 -14.27
N LEU A 82 8.56 2.49 -14.41
CA LEU A 82 9.35 3.61 -13.90
C LEU A 82 9.21 4.89 -14.75
N ASN A 83 8.54 4.81 -15.90
CA ASN A 83 8.18 5.95 -16.73
C ASN A 83 6.65 6.12 -16.83
N PRO A 84 5.97 6.51 -15.74
CA PRO A 84 4.50 6.56 -15.69
C PRO A 84 3.89 7.53 -16.69
N ALA A 85 4.63 8.54 -17.16
CA ALA A 85 4.14 9.50 -18.14
C ALA A 85 3.91 8.87 -19.53
N ALA A 86 4.64 7.79 -19.85
CA ALA A 86 4.49 7.04 -21.10
C ALA A 86 3.38 5.97 -21.05
N ILE A 87 2.71 5.79 -19.89
CA ILE A 87 1.64 4.80 -19.70
C ILE A 87 0.29 5.48 -19.89
N ASP A 88 -0.51 4.98 -20.83
CA ASP A 88 -1.89 5.43 -20.96
C ASP A 88 -2.70 5.04 -19.72
N ASP A 89 -3.30 6.01 -19.09
CA ASP A 89 -4.12 5.87 -17.89
C ASP A 89 -5.44 6.66 -18.00
N ALA A 90 -5.84 7.03 -19.23
CA ALA A 90 -6.95 7.94 -19.49
C ALA A 90 -8.27 7.46 -18.86
N ALA A 91 -8.52 6.15 -18.85
CA ALA A 91 -9.73 5.58 -18.24
C ALA A 91 -9.77 5.80 -16.71
N CYS A 92 -8.65 5.58 -16.01
CA CYS A 92 -8.55 5.84 -14.58
C CYS A 92 -8.63 7.34 -14.27
N GLU A 93 -7.95 8.17 -15.06
CA GLU A 93 -7.99 9.63 -14.90
C GLU A 93 -9.42 10.18 -15.12
N ALA A 94 -10.18 9.63 -16.07
CA ALA A 94 -11.59 10.00 -16.26
C ALA A 94 -12.47 9.64 -15.05
N LEU A 95 -12.19 8.49 -14.40
CA LEU A 95 -12.86 8.11 -13.15
C LEU A 95 -12.50 9.06 -12.02
N VAL A 96 -11.22 9.39 -11.86
CA VAL A 96 -10.73 10.30 -10.80
C VAL A 96 -11.26 11.73 -10.99
N LYS A 97 -11.48 12.19 -12.21
CA LYS A 97 -12.13 13.49 -12.49
C LYS A 97 -13.54 13.63 -11.91
N ARG A 98 -14.22 12.52 -11.59
CA ARG A 98 -15.50 12.54 -10.85
C ARG A 98 -15.34 12.93 -9.38
N LEU A 99 -14.10 13.05 -8.89
CA LEU A 99 -13.68 13.41 -7.53
C LEU A 99 -12.84 14.71 -7.57
N PRO A 100 -13.44 15.87 -7.93
CA PRO A 100 -12.69 17.07 -8.31
C PRO A 100 -11.87 17.68 -7.18
N LEU A 101 -12.11 17.28 -5.93
CA LEU A 101 -11.35 17.78 -4.77
C LEU A 101 -10.21 16.83 -4.35
N ALA A 102 -10.03 15.69 -5.02
CA ALA A 102 -9.05 14.68 -4.62
C ALA A 102 -7.58 15.13 -4.68
N GLY A 103 -7.28 16.21 -5.39
CA GLY A 103 -5.94 16.82 -5.47
C GLY A 103 -6.01 18.34 -5.46
N ALA A 104 -7.16 18.89 -5.03
CA ALA A 104 -7.40 20.33 -5.05
C ALA A 104 -6.49 21.07 -4.06
N ASP A 105 -6.10 22.27 -4.44
CA ASP A 105 -5.40 23.19 -3.56
C ASP A 105 -6.32 23.79 -2.48
N ILE A 106 -5.71 24.44 -1.49
CA ILE A 106 -6.42 25.01 -0.33
C ILE A 106 -7.46 26.04 -0.75
N ALA A 107 -7.15 26.92 -1.70
CA ALA A 107 -8.05 27.96 -2.16
C ALA A 107 -9.32 27.34 -2.78
N THR A 108 -9.14 26.32 -3.62
CA THR A 108 -10.24 25.57 -4.24
C THR A 108 -11.11 24.85 -3.20
N VAL A 109 -10.48 24.20 -2.20
CA VAL A 109 -11.22 23.50 -1.14
C VAL A 109 -12.03 24.49 -0.31
N ARG A 110 -11.42 25.58 0.15
CA ARG A 110 -12.08 26.63 0.94
C ARG A 110 -13.21 27.35 0.20
N ALA A 111 -13.09 27.50 -1.13
CA ALA A 111 -14.14 28.11 -1.94
C ALA A 111 -15.38 27.20 -2.11
N LYS A 112 -15.20 25.87 -2.01
CA LYS A 112 -16.24 24.87 -2.31
C LYS A 112 -16.85 24.20 -1.09
N LEU A 113 -16.16 24.20 0.04
CA LEU A 113 -16.55 23.45 1.21
C LEU A 113 -16.62 24.32 2.47
N PRO A 114 -17.55 24.05 3.38
CA PRO A 114 -17.55 24.67 4.69
C PRO A 114 -16.31 24.28 5.49
N VAL A 115 -15.92 25.14 6.42
CA VAL A 115 -14.78 24.92 7.33
C VAL A 115 -14.95 23.59 8.07
N HIS A 116 -13.85 22.85 8.17
CA HIS A 116 -13.78 21.52 8.77
C HIS A 116 -14.57 20.42 8.05
N SER A 117 -14.95 20.62 6.79
CA SER A 117 -15.53 19.56 5.97
C SER A 117 -14.49 18.46 5.70
N TYR A 118 -14.91 17.20 5.80
CA TYR A 118 -14.07 16.05 5.48
C TYR A 118 -14.23 15.56 4.03
N GLU A 119 -14.97 16.30 3.19
CA GLU A 119 -15.30 15.82 1.84
C GLU A 119 -14.06 15.78 0.91
N ALA A 120 -13.18 16.80 0.94
CA ALA A 120 -11.95 16.78 0.14
C ALA A 120 -11.05 15.58 0.48
N PHE A 121 -10.91 15.27 1.77
CA PHE A 121 -10.25 14.08 2.26
C PHE A 121 -10.95 12.79 1.79
N GLY A 122 -12.29 12.73 1.89
CA GLY A 122 -13.07 11.58 1.42
C GLY A 122 -12.88 11.33 -0.08
N GLN A 123 -12.87 12.40 -0.90
CA GLN A 123 -12.59 12.29 -2.34
C GLN A 123 -11.15 11.81 -2.61
N LEU A 124 -10.15 12.29 -1.87
CA LEU A 124 -8.79 11.80 -1.99
C LEU A 124 -8.68 10.30 -1.65
N GLY A 125 -9.32 9.85 -0.57
CA GLY A 125 -9.34 8.43 -0.19
C GLY A 125 -9.95 7.54 -1.28
N ARG A 126 -11.09 7.95 -1.85
CA ARG A 126 -11.74 7.26 -2.98
C ARG A 126 -10.87 7.26 -4.23
N ALA A 127 -10.22 8.39 -4.56
CA ALA A 127 -9.30 8.48 -5.68
C ALA A 127 -8.08 7.55 -5.52
N THR A 128 -7.58 7.42 -4.29
CA THR A 128 -6.50 6.48 -3.96
C THR A 128 -6.93 5.03 -4.22
N VAL A 129 -8.15 4.65 -3.80
CA VAL A 129 -8.71 3.32 -4.08
C VAL A 129 -8.92 3.11 -5.57
N ALA A 130 -9.46 4.12 -6.29
CA ALA A 130 -9.66 4.04 -7.74
C ALA A 130 -8.34 3.79 -8.48
N ARG A 131 -7.30 4.53 -8.15
CA ARG A 131 -5.97 4.38 -8.76
C ARG A 131 -5.32 3.04 -8.43
N ALA A 132 -5.41 2.58 -7.20
CA ALA A 132 -4.90 1.27 -6.82
C ALA A 132 -5.51 0.13 -7.65
N ILE A 133 -6.81 0.22 -7.94
CA ILE A 133 -7.55 -0.82 -8.66
C ILE A 133 -7.40 -0.68 -10.18
N TRP A 134 -7.63 0.51 -10.74
CA TRP A 134 -7.82 0.67 -12.19
C TRP A 134 -6.72 1.43 -12.93
N SER A 135 -5.73 2.03 -12.24
CA SER A 135 -4.59 2.63 -12.91
C SER A 135 -3.70 1.57 -13.58
N ASN A 136 -3.17 1.89 -14.76
CA ASN A 136 -2.13 1.12 -15.43
C ASN A 136 -0.73 1.46 -14.90
N ARG A 137 -0.59 2.57 -14.17
CA ARG A 137 0.66 3.06 -13.55
C ARG A 137 0.90 2.42 -12.18
N GLN A 138 0.85 1.10 -12.12
CA GLN A 138 0.73 0.35 -10.87
C GLN A 138 1.93 0.56 -9.92
N LEU A 139 3.16 0.48 -10.40
CA LEU A 139 4.33 0.71 -9.55
C LEU A 139 4.36 2.16 -9.02
N PHE A 140 3.93 3.12 -9.82
CA PHE A 140 3.79 4.50 -9.38
C PHE A 140 2.79 4.62 -8.24
N GLU A 141 1.61 4.02 -8.35
CA GLU A 141 0.58 4.07 -7.30
C GLU A 141 1.02 3.32 -6.01
N MET A 142 1.75 2.21 -6.15
CA MET A 142 2.37 1.50 -5.01
C MET A 142 3.39 2.40 -4.29
N THR A 143 4.18 3.15 -5.06
CA THR A 143 5.20 4.06 -4.51
C THR A 143 4.57 5.32 -3.90
N VAL A 144 3.51 5.86 -4.50
CA VAL A 144 2.70 6.93 -3.90
C VAL A 144 2.11 6.48 -2.55
N ASN A 145 1.57 5.27 -2.48
CA ASN A 145 1.07 4.72 -1.22
C ASN A 145 2.17 4.58 -0.16
N PHE A 146 3.36 4.11 -0.55
CA PHE A 146 4.54 4.04 0.32
C PHE A 146 4.91 5.41 0.88
N TRP A 147 5.04 6.43 0.04
CA TRP A 147 5.41 7.79 0.47
C TRP A 147 4.32 8.48 1.29
N SER A 148 3.04 8.23 0.97
CA SER A 148 1.91 8.72 1.75
C SER A 148 1.89 8.15 3.18
N ASN A 149 2.44 6.96 3.38
CA ASN A 149 2.66 6.37 4.71
C ASN A 149 3.96 6.86 5.36
N HIS A 150 5.01 7.10 4.59
CA HIS A 150 6.31 7.53 5.13
C HIS A 150 6.30 8.99 5.62
N LEU A 151 5.76 9.90 4.81
CA LEU A 151 5.55 11.30 5.17
C LEU A 151 4.08 11.51 5.55
N HIS A 152 3.64 10.77 6.54
CA HIS A 152 2.24 10.64 6.88
C HIS A 152 1.64 11.93 7.46
N VAL A 153 0.50 12.30 6.92
CA VAL A 153 -0.40 13.32 7.47
C VAL A 153 -1.77 12.67 7.61
N ALA A 154 -2.14 12.34 8.85
CA ALA A 154 -3.38 11.64 9.14
C ALA A 154 -4.61 12.46 8.78
N ALA A 155 -5.63 11.79 8.29
CA ALA A 155 -6.96 12.36 8.07
C ALA A 155 -8.03 11.27 8.37
N PRO A 156 -9.19 11.63 8.94
CA PRO A 156 -9.65 12.99 9.14
C PRO A 156 -8.95 13.72 10.29
N SER A 157 -8.57 14.97 10.05
CA SER A 157 -8.09 15.89 11.09
C SER A 157 -8.60 17.29 10.77
N SER A 158 -9.18 17.96 11.76
CA SER A 158 -9.76 19.30 11.57
C SER A 158 -8.72 20.35 11.14
N GLY A 159 -7.45 20.15 11.51
CA GLY A 159 -6.37 21.06 11.13
C GLY A 159 -5.95 21.01 9.67
N VAL A 160 -6.16 19.86 9.00
CA VAL A 160 -5.69 19.62 7.61
C VAL A 160 -6.84 19.37 6.63
N TRP A 161 -8.08 19.73 7.00
CA TRP A 161 -9.29 19.48 6.22
C TRP A 161 -9.24 20.07 4.80
N ASP A 162 -8.55 21.21 4.64
CA ASP A 162 -8.43 21.96 3.38
C ASP A 162 -7.11 21.68 2.63
N SER A 163 -6.09 21.15 3.31
CA SER A 163 -4.73 21.08 2.79
C SER A 163 -4.26 19.66 2.46
N ARG A 164 -4.88 18.60 3.03
CA ARG A 164 -4.43 17.22 2.85
C ARG A 164 -4.52 16.72 1.39
N ALA A 165 -5.55 17.16 0.66
CA ALA A 165 -5.71 16.80 -0.75
C ALA A 165 -4.60 17.39 -1.62
N GLY A 166 -4.28 18.67 -1.43
CA GLY A 166 -3.17 19.34 -2.10
C GLY A 166 -1.81 18.73 -1.74
N TYR A 167 -1.62 18.31 -0.49
CA TYR A 167 -0.40 17.64 -0.05
C TYR A 167 -0.11 16.36 -0.86
N ASP A 168 -1.12 15.54 -1.10
CA ASP A 168 -0.98 14.34 -1.94
C ASP A 168 -0.49 14.70 -3.34
N ALA A 169 -1.11 15.67 -3.99
CA ALA A 169 -0.79 16.05 -5.36
C ALA A 169 0.58 16.75 -5.48
N GLN A 170 0.85 17.73 -4.59
CA GLN A 170 1.97 18.66 -4.71
C GLN A 170 3.27 18.12 -4.09
N VAL A 171 3.18 17.21 -3.12
CA VAL A 171 4.32 16.62 -2.43
C VAL A 171 4.50 15.16 -2.82
N ILE A 172 3.53 14.31 -2.46
CA ILE A 172 3.69 12.87 -2.56
C ILE A 172 3.75 12.41 -4.03
N ARG A 173 2.71 12.69 -4.80
CA ARG A 173 2.63 12.24 -6.20
C ARG A 173 3.67 12.89 -7.09
N LYS A 174 3.89 14.20 -6.90
CA LYS A 174 4.85 14.98 -7.69
C LYS A 174 6.27 14.44 -7.58
N HIS A 175 6.66 13.93 -6.42
CA HIS A 175 8.03 13.51 -6.15
C HIS A 175 8.20 11.98 -5.99
N ALA A 176 7.15 11.18 -6.20
CA ALA A 176 7.15 9.75 -5.88
C ALA A 176 8.33 8.95 -6.49
N PHE A 177 8.74 9.25 -7.73
CA PHE A 177 9.91 8.68 -8.40
C PHE A 177 11.09 9.66 -8.51
N GLY A 178 10.94 10.87 -7.96
CA GLY A 178 11.96 11.91 -7.98
C GLY A 178 13.00 11.73 -6.87
N ARG A 179 13.57 12.85 -6.44
CA ARG A 179 14.56 12.88 -5.35
C ARG A 179 13.86 13.03 -4.01
N PHE A 180 14.26 12.20 -3.03
CA PHE A 180 13.71 12.31 -1.68
C PHE A 180 14.03 13.67 -1.03
N ALA A 181 15.21 14.25 -1.31
CA ALA A 181 15.56 15.58 -0.82
C ALA A 181 14.55 16.66 -1.27
N ASP A 182 14.05 16.57 -2.49
CA ASP A 182 13.05 17.53 -3.00
C ASP A 182 11.67 17.27 -2.38
N MET A 183 11.30 15.98 -2.20
CA MET A 183 10.06 15.61 -1.51
C MET A 183 10.07 16.08 -0.06
N LEU A 184 11.17 15.90 0.66
CA LEU A 184 11.30 16.31 2.07
C LEU A 184 11.16 17.83 2.21
N LYS A 185 11.86 18.61 1.37
CA LYS A 185 11.75 20.07 1.34
C LYS A 185 10.34 20.55 0.96
N ALA A 186 9.70 19.87 0.01
CA ALA A 186 8.32 20.17 -0.36
C ALA A 186 7.34 19.86 0.80
N SER A 187 7.53 18.74 1.49
CA SER A 187 6.75 18.35 2.67
C SER A 187 6.88 19.36 3.80
N ALA A 188 8.12 19.74 4.14
CA ALA A 188 8.40 20.67 5.23
C ALA A 188 7.84 22.09 5.00
N ARG A 189 7.61 22.48 3.75
CA ARG A 189 6.99 23.75 3.38
C ARG A 189 5.49 23.65 3.09
N HIS A 190 4.90 22.46 3.14
CA HIS A 190 3.49 22.32 2.81
C HIS A 190 2.60 22.59 4.03
N PRO A 191 1.53 23.41 3.90
CA PRO A 191 0.64 23.77 4.99
C PRO A 191 0.06 22.56 5.75
N ALA A 192 -0.20 21.45 5.08
CA ALA A 192 -0.70 20.25 5.71
C ALA A 192 0.29 19.70 6.78
N MET A 193 1.58 19.53 6.44
CA MET A 193 2.60 19.02 7.36
C MET A 193 2.86 20.02 8.48
N LEU A 194 3.02 21.31 8.15
CA LEU A 194 3.23 22.37 9.13
C LEU A 194 2.08 22.47 10.13
N THR A 195 0.85 22.19 9.71
CA THR A 195 -0.32 22.19 10.58
C THR A 195 -0.43 20.89 11.38
N TYR A 196 -0.17 19.74 10.74
CA TYR A 196 -0.32 18.43 11.36
C TYR A 196 0.62 18.21 12.54
N LEU A 197 1.89 18.62 12.39
CA LEU A 197 2.92 18.54 13.44
C LEU A 197 3.14 19.89 14.15
N ASP A 198 2.22 20.84 13.97
CA ASP A 198 2.11 22.14 14.63
C ASP A 198 3.33 23.07 14.49
N ASN A 199 4.17 22.87 13.48
CA ASN A 199 5.29 23.81 13.22
C ASN A 199 4.84 25.20 12.80
N ARG A 200 3.58 25.35 12.32
CA ARG A 200 3.01 26.67 11.99
C ARG A 200 2.99 27.64 13.18
N SER A 201 2.96 27.12 14.42
CA SER A 201 2.98 27.91 15.65
C SER A 201 4.39 28.16 16.20
N SER A 202 5.42 27.51 15.63
CA SER A 202 6.81 27.57 16.04
C SER A 202 7.38 29.00 15.93
N THR A 203 8.01 29.47 16.99
CA THR A 203 8.63 30.80 17.06
C THR A 203 9.98 30.74 17.76
N LYS A 204 10.79 31.81 17.62
CA LYS A 204 12.07 31.94 18.33
C LYS A 204 11.96 31.84 19.85
N ALA A 205 10.81 32.24 20.43
CA ALA A 205 10.55 32.14 21.87
C ALA A 205 10.10 30.71 22.27
N HIS A 206 9.43 30.01 21.36
CA HIS A 206 8.87 28.66 21.58
C HIS A 206 9.09 27.82 20.31
N PRO A 207 10.35 27.30 20.09
CA PRO A 207 10.62 26.40 18.98
C PRO A 207 9.83 25.09 19.13
N ASN A 208 9.27 24.57 18.05
CA ASN A 208 8.48 23.34 18.07
C ASN A 208 9.38 22.11 17.98
N GLU A 209 9.64 21.47 19.11
CA GLU A 209 10.44 20.25 19.20
C GLU A 209 9.71 19.03 18.63
N ASN A 210 8.38 18.99 18.68
CA ASN A 210 7.61 17.85 18.15
C ASN A 210 7.87 17.65 16.66
N TYR A 211 7.76 18.71 15.86
CA TYR A 211 8.05 18.59 14.41
C TYR A 211 9.51 18.23 14.18
N ALA A 212 10.46 18.82 14.89
CA ALA A 212 11.87 18.51 14.76
C ALA A 212 12.17 17.03 15.08
N ARG A 213 11.54 16.48 16.10
CA ARG A 213 11.66 15.08 16.52
C ARG A 213 11.10 14.15 15.45
N GLU A 214 9.87 14.36 14.99
CA GLU A 214 9.22 13.54 13.98
C GLU A 214 9.95 13.61 12.62
N LEU A 215 10.48 14.78 12.27
CA LEU A 215 11.31 14.95 11.07
C LEU A 215 12.56 14.07 11.11
N MET A 216 13.26 14.02 12.23
CA MET A 216 14.45 13.17 12.37
C MET A 216 14.08 11.71 12.57
N GLU A 217 13.16 11.40 13.47
CA GLU A 217 12.82 10.02 13.86
C GLU A 217 12.05 9.28 12.77
N LEU A 218 10.97 9.87 12.27
CA LEU A 218 10.06 9.17 11.33
C LEU A 218 10.41 9.42 9.87
N HIS A 219 10.78 10.65 9.53
CA HIS A 219 10.93 11.02 8.13
C HIS A 219 12.37 10.81 7.61
N THR A 220 13.41 10.88 8.47
CA THR A 220 14.80 10.83 8.02
C THR A 220 15.66 9.82 8.76
N VAL A 221 16.51 10.25 9.67
CA VAL A 221 17.64 9.47 10.22
C VAL A 221 17.25 8.33 11.18
N GLY A 222 16.03 8.33 11.72
CA GLY A 222 15.64 7.39 12.77
C GLY A 222 16.16 7.82 14.15
N LEU A 223 16.33 6.85 15.05
CA LEU A 223 16.68 7.08 16.46
C LEU A 223 18.18 7.33 16.70
N VAL A 224 18.89 8.01 15.79
CA VAL A 224 20.33 8.30 15.93
C VAL A 224 20.63 9.73 16.40
N TYR A 225 19.60 10.50 16.75
CA TYR A 225 19.70 11.86 17.23
C TYR A 225 19.73 11.92 18.78
N THR A 226 20.17 13.05 19.31
CA THR A 226 20.12 13.40 20.73
C THR A 226 19.04 14.46 21.01
N GLU A 227 18.70 14.70 22.27
CA GLU A 227 17.79 15.78 22.65
C GLU A 227 18.34 17.17 22.26
N ALA A 228 19.65 17.36 22.32
CA ALA A 228 20.29 18.60 21.87
C ALA A 228 20.11 18.80 20.35
N ASP A 229 20.16 17.71 19.57
CA ASP A 229 19.85 17.78 18.12
C ASP A 229 18.40 18.22 17.87
N VAL A 230 17.44 17.73 18.68
CA VAL A 230 16.02 18.13 18.56
C VAL A 230 15.86 19.63 18.80
N GLN A 231 16.46 20.15 19.87
CA GLN A 231 16.38 21.58 20.21
C GLN A 231 17.04 22.45 19.11
N ALA A 232 18.19 22.05 18.62
CA ALA A 232 18.90 22.76 17.55
C ALA A 232 18.14 22.69 16.21
N ALA A 233 17.56 21.54 15.87
CA ALA A 233 16.71 21.39 14.70
C ALA A 233 15.43 22.24 14.81
N ALA A 234 14.78 22.25 15.97
CA ALA A 234 13.61 23.07 16.23
C ALA A 234 13.89 24.56 16.01
N LYS A 235 15.06 25.07 16.40
CA LYS A 235 15.49 26.46 16.12
C LYS A 235 15.57 26.72 14.61
N LEU A 236 16.21 25.84 13.85
CA LEU A 236 16.33 25.96 12.39
C LEU A 236 14.97 25.99 11.68
N LEU A 237 13.98 25.28 12.20
CA LEU A 237 12.66 25.15 11.60
C LEU A 237 11.69 26.26 11.98
N THR A 238 12.09 27.17 12.94
CA THR A 238 11.29 28.34 13.27
C THR A 238 11.15 29.29 12.08
N GLY A 239 10.00 29.95 11.97
CA GLY A 239 9.72 30.85 10.85
C GLY A 239 9.06 30.17 9.65
N LEU A 240 9.20 28.85 9.47
CA LEU A 240 8.41 28.09 8.48
C LEU A 240 6.96 28.01 8.99
N THR A 241 6.03 28.71 8.35
CA THR A 241 4.66 28.81 8.87
C THR A 241 3.60 28.86 7.76
N VAL A 242 2.36 29.05 8.16
CA VAL A 242 1.21 29.12 7.27
C VAL A 242 0.54 30.50 7.43
N ALA A 243 0.36 31.20 6.32
CA ALA A 243 -0.36 32.45 6.28
C ALA A 243 -1.88 32.26 6.51
N SER A 244 -2.62 33.33 6.80
CA SER A 244 -4.09 33.30 6.97
C SER A 244 -4.82 32.74 5.76
N ALA A 245 -4.29 32.98 4.55
CA ALA A 245 -4.80 32.39 3.31
C ALA A 245 -4.63 30.86 3.22
N GLY A 246 -3.90 30.25 4.16
CA GLY A 246 -3.60 28.81 4.15
C GLY A 246 -2.39 28.42 3.32
N THR A 247 -1.67 29.38 2.75
CA THR A 247 -0.47 29.15 1.95
C THR A 247 0.78 29.14 2.84
N TYR A 248 1.80 28.44 2.37
CA TYR A 248 3.12 28.50 3.00
C TYR A 248 3.67 29.93 3.00
N THR A 249 4.31 30.31 4.07
CA THR A 249 5.12 31.53 4.17
C THR A 249 6.28 31.31 5.13
N TYR A 250 7.38 32.02 4.86
CA TYR A 250 8.46 32.19 5.84
C TYR A 250 8.31 33.54 6.52
N THR A 251 8.40 33.55 7.86
CA THR A 251 8.28 34.75 8.68
C THR A 251 9.56 34.97 9.49
N ALA A 252 10.46 35.82 8.97
CA ALA A 252 11.77 36.07 9.56
C ALA A 252 11.69 36.53 11.04
N SER A 253 10.72 37.37 11.42
CA SER A 253 10.53 37.81 12.81
C SER A 253 10.28 36.67 13.83
N ARG A 254 9.84 35.50 13.33
CA ARG A 254 9.63 34.29 14.15
C ARG A 254 10.87 33.41 14.23
N HIS A 255 11.89 33.62 13.38
CA HIS A 255 13.05 32.76 13.29
C HIS A 255 14.02 32.96 14.46
N ALA A 256 14.53 31.86 15.02
CA ALA A 256 15.55 31.83 16.05
C ALA A 256 16.95 31.79 15.42
N THR A 257 17.74 32.86 15.60
CA THR A 257 19.13 32.94 15.13
C THR A 257 20.13 32.31 16.09
N GLY A 258 21.37 32.17 15.67
CA GLY A 258 22.51 31.66 16.43
C GLY A 258 22.96 30.28 15.94
N ALA A 259 24.24 30.02 16.13
CA ALA A 259 24.90 28.82 15.63
C ALA A 259 24.22 27.53 16.12
N VAL A 260 24.17 26.55 15.26
CA VAL A 260 23.60 25.21 15.50
C VAL A 260 24.56 24.13 14.99
N ASN A 261 24.48 22.97 15.62
CA ASN A 261 25.09 21.74 15.14
C ASN A 261 24.08 20.60 15.37
N VAL A 262 23.65 19.95 14.30
CA VAL A 262 22.66 18.86 14.33
C VAL A 262 23.17 17.71 13.48
N LEU A 263 23.51 16.58 14.05
CA LEU A 263 23.98 15.40 13.31
C LEU A 263 25.11 15.71 12.31
N GLY A 264 26.05 16.59 12.71
CA GLY A 264 27.15 17.03 11.85
C GLY A 264 26.82 18.21 10.90
N PHE A 265 25.58 18.67 10.84
CA PHE A 265 25.23 19.92 10.16
C PHE A 265 25.58 21.11 11.03
N ALA A 266 26.73 21.73 10.78
CA ALA A 266 27.15 22.95 11.46
C ALA A 266 26.78 24.19 10.61
N HIS A 267 26.01 25.15 11.19
CA HIS A 267 25.58 26.35 10.51
C HIS A 267 25.55 27.55 11.47
N ALA A 268 26.09 28.68 11.03
CA ALA A 268 26.15 29.88 11.87
C ALA A 268 24.78 30.50 12.16
N ASN A 269 23.81 30.34 11.26
CA ASN A 269 22.43 30.84 11.35
C ASN A 269 22.39 32.32 11.87
N PRO A 270 23.10 33.25 11.21
CA PRO A 270 23.39 34.56 11.79
C PRO A 270 22.23 35.56 11.70
N THR A 271 21.32 35.39 10.71
CA THR A 271 20.26 36.36 10.44
C THR A 271 18.89 35.70 10.35
N ALA A 272 17.88 36.43 10.72
CA ALA A 272 16.49 35.95 10.64
C ALA A 272 16.03 35.81 9.18
N GLU A 273 16.47 36.68 8.28
CA GLU A 273 16.14 36.65 6.85
C GLU A 273 16.73 35.44 6.15
N GLY A 274 17.92 34.98 6.58
CA GLY A 274 18.60 33.77 6.07
C GLY A 274 18.06 32.45 6.59
N GLY A 275 17.14 32.48 7.56
CA GLY A 275 16.68 31.28 8.27
C GLY A 275 15.96 30.24 7.39
N GLU A 276 15.19 30.67 6.38
CA GLU A 276 14.59 29.71 5.43
C GLU A 276 15.68 28.94 4.67
N ALA A 277 16.70 29.63 4.18
CA ALA A 277 17.81 28.99 3.48
C ALA A 277 18.56 28.01 4.38
N ALA A 278 18.80 28.39 5.66
CA ALA A 278 19.41 27.51 6.66
C ALA A 278 18.56 26.26 6.93
N ALA A 279 17.25 26.41 7.07
CA ALA A 279 16.31 25.29 7.25
C ALA A 279 16.32 24.36 6.03
N LEU A 280 16.30 24.90 4.81
CA LEU A 280 16.34 24.09 3.57
C LEU A 280 17.68 23.36 3.40
N ALA A 281 18.81 23.98 3.76
CA ALA A 281 20.12 23.33 3.78
C ALA A 281 20.19 22.19 4.81
N PHE A 282 19.58 22.38 5.97
CA PHE A 282 19.47 21.34 7.00
C PHE A 282 18.63 20.15 6.49
N LEU A 283 17.47 20.38 5.87
CA LEU A 283 16.64 19.33 5.28
C LEU A 283 17.40 18.55 4.19
N ASP A 284 18.20 19.26 3.42
CA ASP A 284 19.04 18.67 2.37
C ASP A 284 20.14 17.79 2.98
N HIS A 285 20.78 18.22 4.07
CA HIS A 285 21.72 17.41 4.85
C HIS A 285 21.05 16.15 5.42
N LEU A 286 19.89 16.28 6.05
CA LEU A 286 19.15 15.13 6.58
C LEU A 286 18.79 14.12 5.48
N ALA A 287 18.34 14.59 4.32
CA ALA A 287 17.99 13.71 3.19
C ALA A 287 19.19 12.90 2.69
N ARG A 288 20.40 13.47 2.71
CA ARG A 288 21.65 12.81 2.28
C ARG A 288 22.40 12.10 3.41
N HIS A 289 21.89 12.17 4.63
CA HIS A 289 22.54 11.51 5.75
C HIS A 289 22.56 9.99 5.56
N PRO A 290 23.68 9.28 5.85
CA PRO A 290 23.78 7.83 5.66
C PRO A 290 22.69 7.03 6.40
N ALA A 291 22.29 7.47 7.60
CA ALA A 291 21.21 6.85 8.36
C ALA A 291 19.85 6.98 7.63
N THR A 292 19.57 8.11 6.97
CA THR A 292 18.38 8.28 6.12
C THR A 292 18.40 7.33 4.94
N ALA A 293 19.54 7.21 4.25
CA ALA A 293 19.69 6.27 3.14
C ALA A 293 19.41 4.83 3.58
N GLY A 294 19.98 4.40 4.71
CA GLY A 294 19.73 3.09 5.31
C GLY A 294 18.26 2.88 5.68
N ARG A 295 17.62 3.90 6.28
CA ARG A 295 16.21 3.84 6.69
C ARG A 295 15.26 3.74 5.49
N ILE A 296 15.45 4.56 4.45
CA ILE A 296 14.65 4.50 3.22
C ILE A 296 14.83 3.15 2.54
N ALA A 297 16.07 2.67 2.41
CA ALA A 297 16.36 1.35 1.86
C ALA A 297 15.66 0.23 2.66
N THR A 298 15.73 0.26 3.99
CA THR A 298 15.04 -0.70 4.86
C THR A 298 13.53 -0.69 4.63
N LYS A 299 12.89 0.49 4.62
CA LYS A 299 11.45 0.62 4.41
C LYS A 299 11.03 0.14 3.02
N LEU A 300 11.82 0.39 1.98
CA LEU A 300 11.56 -0.13 0.63
C LEU A 300 11.71 -1.66 0.57
N CYS A 301 12.70 -2.24 1.26
CA CYS A 301 12.83 -3.69 1.39
C CYS A 301 11.64 -4.29 2.13
N VAL A 302 11.20 -3.68 3.24
CA VAL A 302 9.99 -4.11 3.95
C VAL A 302 8.76 -4.03 3.04
N ARG A 303 8.63 -2.97 2.26
CA ARG A 303 7.51 -2.79 1.34
C ARG A 303 7.48 -3.83 0.23
N PHE A 304 8.61 -4.11 -0.43
CA PHE A 304 8.63 -4.85 -1.68
C PHE A 304 9.29 -6.23 -1.61
N VAL A 305 10.07 -6.53 -0.56
CA VAL A 305 10.84 -7.79 -0.48
C VAL A 305 10.31 -8.73 0.61
N ALA A 306 10.49 -8.39 1.87
CA ALA A 306 10.09 -9.23 3.00
C ALA A 306 9.89 -8.38 4.26
N ASP A 307 9.14 -8.90 5.24
CA ASP A 307 8.91 -8.21 6.52
C ASP A 307 10.21 -7.98 7.31
N GLU A 308 11.21 -8.83 7.10
CA GLU A 308 12.58 -8.64 7.57
C GLU A 308 13.44 -8.22 6.36
N ALA A 309 13.90 -6.98 6.37
CA ALA A 309 14.70 -6.44 5.27
C ALA A 309 16.08 -7.14 5.22
N PRO A 310 16.50 -7.72 4.07
CA PRO A 310 17.82 -8.31 3.94
C PRO A 310 18.93 -7.26 4.09
N ALA A 311 19.82 -7.41 5.07
CA ALA A 311 20.83 -6.40 5.40
C ALA A 311 21.77 -6.08 4.22
N THR A 312 22.15 -7.10 3.42
CA THR A 312 22.97 -6.95 2.22
C THR A 312 22.31 -6.07 1.17
N LEU A 313 21.02 -6.28 0.93
CA LEU A 313 20.25 -5.47 0.00
C LEU A 313 20.06 -4.05 0.53
N VAL A 314 19.77 -3.89 1.82
CA VAL A 314 19.65 -2.56 2.47
C VAL A 314 20.93 -1.75 2.25
N ALA A 315 22.10 -2.32 2.52
CA ALA A 315 23.39 -1.64 2.32
C ALA A 315 23.60 -1.25 0.85
N LYS A 316 23.30 -2.14 -0.10
CA LYS A 316 23.37 -1.88 -1.54
C LYS A 316 22.44 -0.74 -1.96
N LEU A 317 21.17 -0.76 -1.52
CA LEU A 317 20.19 0.26 -1.88
C LEU A 317 20.53 1.62 -1.26
N ALA A 318 21.03 1.65 -0.01
CA ALA A 318 21.50 2.87 0.63
C ALA A 318 22.64 3.53 -0.15
N LYS A 319 23.57 2.71 -0.67
CA LYS A 319 24.65 3.22 -1.55
C LYS A 319 24.07 3.77 -2.86
N VAL A 320 23.16 3.03 -3.52
CA VAL A 320 22.52 3.51 -4.76
C VAL A 320 21.78 4.82 -4.54
N TYR A 321 21.09 4.97 -3.40
CA TYR A 321 20.39 6.20 -3.02
C TYR A 321 21.35 7.40 -2.90
N LEU A 322 22.48 7.22 -2.22
CA LEU A 322 23.48 8.29 -2.05
C LEU A 322 24.20 8.62 -3.37
N ASP A 323 24.62 7.61 -4.13
CA ASP A 323 25.32 7.78 -5.41
C ASP A 323 24.45 8.49 -6.48
N ASN A 324 23.12 8.39 -6.36
CA ASN A 324 22.15 9.02 -7.26
C ASN A 324 21.45 10.23 -6.64
N ASP A 325 22.10 10.88 -5.68
CA ASP A 325 21.61 12.13 -5.08
C ASP A 325 20.15 12.03 -4.61
N THR A 326 19.86 10.98 -3.85
CA THR A 326 18.56 10.66 -3.28
C THR A 326 17.43 10.28 -4.27
N ALA A 327 17.77 10.03 -5.55
CA ALA A 327 16.79 9.64 -6.55
C ALA A 327 16.21 8.24 -6.28
N ILE A 328 14.89 8.12 -6.35
CA ILE A 328 14.14 6.91 -5.97
C ILE A 328 14.04 5.89 -7.11
N ALA A 329 13.87 6.33 -8.35
CA ALA A 329 13.75 5.40 -9.47
C ALA A 329 14.97 4.46 -9.63
N PRO A 330 16.24 4.90 -9.51
CA PRO A 330 17.40 4.00 -9.48
C PRO A 330 17.38 3.00 -8.32
N VAL A 331 16.91 3.40 -7.14
CA VAL A 331 16.79 2.52 -5.96
C VAL A 331 15.76 1.42 -6.21
N LEU A 332 14.57 1.76 -6.73
CA LEU A 332 13.55 0.78 -7.09
C LEU A 332 14.05 -0.18 -8.18
N ARG A 333 14.76 0.32 -9.19
CA ARG A 333 15.39 -0.55 -10.20
C ARG A 333 16.35 -1.53 -9.57
N ALA A 334 17.27 -1.07 -8.74
CA ALA A 334 18.25 -1.92 -8.06
C ALA A 334 17.58 -2.95 -7.14
N LEU A 335 16.47 -2.58 -6.47
CA LEU A 335 15.68 -3.47 -5.63
C LEU A 335 15.08 -4.61 -6.45
N PHE A 336 14.29 -4.30 -7.48
CA PHE A 336 13.53 -5.30 -8.25
C PHE A 336 14.41 -6.19 -9.14
N THR A 337 15.67 -5.80 -9.37
CA THR A 337 16.66 -6.61 -10.11
C THR A 337 17.65 -7.34 -9.20
N SER A 338 17.45 -7.31 -7.88
CA SER A 338 18.34 -7.96 -6.92
C SER A 338 18.05 -9.46 -6.78
N ALA A 339 19.06 -10.23 -6.40
CA ALA A 339 18.91 -11.65 -6.09
C ALA A 339 18.01 -11.87 -4.86
N GLU A 340 18.12 -10.99 -3.87
CA GLU A 340 17.30 -11.02 -2.65
C GLU A 340 15.81 -10.84 -2.97
N PHE A 341 15.48 -9.95 -3.91
CA PHE A 341 14.11 -9.80 -4.39
C PHE A 341 13.62 -11.08 -5.08
N THR A 342 14.42 -11.64 -5.99
CA THR A 342 14.08 -12.87 -6.72
C THR A 342 13.84 -14.04 -5.76
N ALA A 343 14.63 -14.14 -4.69
CA ALA A 343 14.49 -15.18 -3.68
C ALA A 343 13.30 -14.98 -2.72
N ALA A 344 12.63 -13.83 -2.75
CA ALA A 344 11.59 -13.46 -1.78
C ALA A 344 10.16 -13.87 -2.20
N VAL A 345 10.01 -14.85 -3.12
CA VAL A 345 8.68 -15.35 -3.53
C VAL A 345 7.90 -15.84 -2.31
N GLY A 346 6.64 -15.41 -2.17
CA GLY A 346 5.76 -15.80 -1.07
C GLY A 346 6.08 -15.18 0.31
N GLN A 347 7.07 -14.29 0.42
CA GLN A 347 7.49 -13.73 1.72
C GLN A 347 6.70 -12.47 2.16
N LYS A 348 5.75 -11.99 1.36
CA LYS A 348 4.91 -10.85 1.75
C LYS A 348 3.44 -11.22 1.73
N VAL A 349 2.72 -10.74 2.74
CA VAL A 349 1.27 -10.88 2.86
C VAL A 349 0.63 -9.54 2.47
N ARG A 350 -0.49 -9.60 1.75
CA ARG A 350 -1.28 -8.42 1.41
C ARG A 350 -1.89 -7.78 2.65
N THR A 351 -1.80 -6.46 2.74
CA THR A 351 -2.63 -5.69 3.67
C THR A 351 -4.11 -5.77 3.25
N PRO A 352 -5.08 -5.44 4.11
CA PRO A 352 -6.50 -5.43 3.71
C PRO A 352 -6.80 -4.54 2.51
N PHE A 353 -6.08 -3.42 2.34
CA PHE A 353 -6.20 -2.56 1.16
C PHE A 353 -5.71 -3.26 -0.12
N GLU A 354 -4.55 -3.89 -0.06
CA GLU A 354 -4.00 -4.62 -1.21
C GLU A 354 -4.84 -5.83 -1.57
N ASP A 355 -5.38 -6.52 -0.59
CA ASP A 355 -6.25 -7.68 -0.77
C ASP A 355 -7.55 -7.32 -1.49
N LEU A 356 -8.26 -6.29 -1.02
CA LEU A 356 -9.47 -5.81 -1.67
C LEU A 356 -9.21 -5.35 -3.10
N ALA A 357 -8.14 -4.57 -3.32
CA ALA A 357 -7.76 -4.11 -4.65
C ALA A 357 -7.42 -5.30 -5.57
N ALA A 358 -6.64 -6.28 -5.07
CA ALA A 358 -6.29 -7.48 -5.82
C ALA A 358 -7.52 -8.31 -6.19
N ALA A 359 -8.50 -8.46 -5.30
CA ALA A 359 -9.72 -9.20 -5.57
C ALA A 359 -10.55 -8.54 -6.69
N VAL A 360 -10.76 -7.21 -6.63
CA VAL A 360 -11.47 -6.47 -7.69
C VAL A 360 -10.74 -6.62 -9.04
N ARG A 361 -9.41 -6.50 -9.06
CA ARG A 361 -8.56 -6.65 -10.25
C ARG A 361 -8.59 -8.07 -10.80
N ALA A 362 -8.45 -9.07 -9.95
CA ALA A 362 -8.45 -10.49 -10.35
C ALA A 362 -9.79 -10.91 -10.96
N LEU A 363 -10.90 -10.42 -10.42
CA LEU A 363 -12.26 -10.66 -10.94
C LEU A 363 -12.58 -9.86 -12.20
N GLY A 364 -11.75 -8.90 -12.60
CA GLY A 364 -11.98 -8.05 -13.78
C GLY A 364 -13.18 -7.13 -13.59
N LEU A 365 -13.45 -6.68 -12.35
CA LEU A 365 -14.57 -5.77 -12.10
C LEU A 365 -14.19 -4.34 -12.48
N GLY A 366 -15.04 -3.69 -13.29
CA GLY A 366 -14.89 -2.31 -13.69
C GLY A 366 -15.56 -1.33 -12.72
N PRO A 367 -15.22 -0.02 -12.82
CA PRO A 367 -15.93 1.01 -12.10
C PRO A 367 -17.37 1.15 -12.60
N GLU A 368 -18.21 1.76 -11.81
CA GLU A 368 -19.56 2.13 -12.25
C GLU A 368 -19.52 3.10 -13.44
N ALA A 369 -20.53 3.03 -14.31
CA ALA A 369 -20.60 3.86 -15.53
C ALA A 369 -20.66 5.36 -15.21
N SER A 370 -21.35 5.74 -14.13
CA SER A 370 -21.47 7.12 -13.65
C SER A 370 -21.57 7.18 -12.13
N GLY A 371 -21.12 8.29 -11.54
CA GLY A 371 -21.10 8.44 -10.08
C GLY A 371 -19.86 7.82 -9.43
N VAL A 372 -19.92 7.62 -8.11
CA VAL A 372 -18.82 7.14 -7.26
C VAL A 372 -19.29 6.21 -6.11
N LYS A 373 -20.53 5.70 -6.19
CA LYS A 373 -21.12 4.84 -5.13
C LYS A 373 -20.35 3.55 -4.91
N ALA A 374 -19.80 2.96 -6.00
CA ALA A 374 -18.95 1.79 -5.87
C ALA A 374 -17.65 2.12 -5.11
N LEU A 375 -17.05 3.28 -5.40
CA LEU A 375 -15.86 3.74 -4.68
C LEU A 375 -16.16 4.05 -3.20
N ASP A 376 -17.32 4.65 -2.90
CA ASP A 376 -17.76 4.86 -1.52
C ASP A 376 -17.85 3.53 -0.77
N ALA A 377 -18.44 2.53 -1.40
CA ALA A 377 -18.62 1.21 -0.79
C ALA A 377 -17.27 0.50 -0.56
N LEU A 378 -16.37 0.52 -1.55
CA LEU A 378 -15.02 -0.06 -1.43
C LEU A 378 -14.19 0.67 -0.37
N TYR A 379 -14.24 2.01 -0.34
CA TYR A 379 -13.54 2.79 0.67
C TYR A 379 -14.07 2.49 2.09
N ASN A 380 -15.39 2.40 2.26
CA ASN A 380 -16.01 2.06 3.55
C ASN A 380 -15.68 0.63 3.99
N ALA A 381 -15.56 -0.34 3.08
CA ALA A 381 -15.07 -1.67 3.39
C ALA A 381 -13.65 -1.62 3.99
N LEU A 382 -12.78 -0.77 3.45
CA LEU A 382 -11.43 -0.56 4.00
C LEU A 382 -11.44 0.18 5.35
N VAL A 383 -12.37 1.12 5.56
CA VAL A 383 -12.58 1.75 6.89
C VAL A 383 -12.91 0.70 7.93
N ASN A 384 -13.84 -0.21 7.61
CA ASN A 384 -14.23 -1.30 8.50
C ASN A 384 -13.10 -2.31 8.74
N ALA A 385 -12.25 -2.53 7.74
CA ALA A 385 -11.06 -3.38 7.86
C ALA A 385 -9.86 -2.69 8.55
N GLY A 386 -10.01 -1.42 8.96
CA GLY A 386 -8.95 -0.65 9.64
C GLY A 386 -7.77 -0.24 8.74
N ASN A 387 -7.88 -0.37 7.41
CA ASN A 387 -6.78 -0.08 6.48
C ASN A 387 -7.22 0.85 5.32
N ALA A 388 -8.13 1.78 5.59
CA ALA A 388 -8.49 2.78 4.60
C ALA A 388 -7.36 3.79 4.40
N PRO A 389 -7.02 4.16 3.15
CA PRO A 389 -5.99 5.16 2.87
C PRO A 389 -6.16 6.42 3.74
N LEU A 390 -5.03 6.92 4.26
CA LEU A 390 -4.90 8.15 5.06
C LEU A 390 -5.43 8.08 6.50
N ARG A 391 -6.10 7.01 6.92
CA ARG A 391 -6.82 6.94 8.22
C ARG A 391 -6.01 6.36 9.38
N TRP A 392 -4.72 6.21 9.25
CA TRP A 392 -3.87 5.85 10.37
C TRP A 392 -3.66 7.08 11.27
N ALA A 393 -4.00 6.96 12.55
CA ALA A 393 -3.97 8.11 13.45
C ALA A 393 -2.55 8.56 13.85
N PRO A 394 -1.60 7.67 14.20
CA PRO A 394 -0.23 8.05 14.55
C PRO A 394 0.56 8.57 13.34
N PRO A 395 1.59 9.40 13.55
CA PRO A 395 2.37 10.02 12.46
C PRO A 395 3.30 9.05 11.71
N ASN A 396 3.48 7.82 12.20
CA ASN A 396 4.39 6.82 11.63
C ASN A 396 3.84 6.06 10.40
N GLY A 397 2.56 6.28 10.02
CA GLY A 397 1.88 5.57 8.92
C GLY A 397 1.53 4.12 9.25
N PHE A 398 0.73 3.49 8.37
CA PHE A 398 0.34 2.09 8.53
C PHE A 398 1.54 1.14 8.60
N PRO A 399 1.52 0.14 9.48
CA PRO A 399 2.55 -0.90 9.51
C PRO A 399 2.50 -1.76 8.23
N ASP A 400 3.65 -2.07 7.66
CA ASP A 400 3.80 -2.87 6.42
C ASP A 400 4.42 -4.24 6.73
N VAL A 401 3.88 -4.93 7.74
CA VAL A 401 4.30 -6.27 8.14
C VAL A 401 3.08 -7.15 8.39
N ALA A 402 3.17 -8.43 8.04
CA ALA A 402 2.07 -9.38 8.11
C ALA A 402 1.43 -9.49 9.50
N ALA A 403 2.25 -9.46 10.56
CA ALA A 403 1.80 -9.59 11.95
C ALA A 403 0.79 -8.51 12.36
N ALA A 404 0.88 -7.30 11.78
CA ALA A 404 -0.04 -6.20 12.09
C ALA A 404 -1.46 -6.44 11.56
N TRP A 405 -1.63 -7.31 10.57
CA TRP A 405 -2.88 -7.57 9.87
C TRP A 405 -3.45 -8.98 10.11
N ALA A 406 -2.76 -9.78 10.90
CA ALA A 406 -3.15 -11.16 11.24
C ALA A 406 -4.15 -11.17 12.41
N SER A 407 -5.38 -10.69 12.19
CA SER A 407 -6.46 -10.78 13.17
C SER A 407 -7.64 -11.58 12.63
N PRO A 408 -8.36 -12.35 13.47
CA PRO A 408 -9.56 -13.09 13.05
C PRO A 408 -10.62 -12.20 12.43
N SER A 409 -10.86 -11.01 12.99
CA SER A 409 -11.84 -10.06 12.46
C SER A 409 -11.46 -9.53 11.08
N ALA A 410 -10.18 -9.19 10.85
CA ALA A 410 -9.71 -8.78 9.55
C ALA A 410 -9.86 -9.91 8.51
N PHE A 411 -9.57 -11.15 8.90
CA PHE A 411 -9.77 -12.31 8.04
C PHE A 411 -11.24 -12.50 7.64
N LEU A 412 -12.17 -12.47 8.59
CA LEU A 412 -13.61 -12.60 8.31
C LEU A 412 -14.13 -11.48 7.41
N LEU A 413 -13.65 -10.23 7.59
CA LEU A 413 -14.02 -9.11 6.72
C LEU A 413 -13.53 -9.32 5.28
N ARG A 414 -12.33 -9.90 5.09
CA ARG A 414 -11.80 -10.27 3.76
C ARG A 414 -12.70 -11.33 3.11
N CYS A 415 -12.97 -12.45 3.80
CA CYS A 415 -13.85 -13.52 3.29
C CYS A 415 -15.22 -12.97 2.88
N ASN A 416 -15.83 -12.13 3.71
CA ASN A 416 -17.10 -11.49 3.38
C ASN A 416 -16.99 -10.57 2.16
N SER A 417 -15.90 -9.82 2.02
CA SER A 417 -15.65 -8.97 0.85
C SER A 417 -15.48 -9.80 -0.41
N HIS A 418 -14.73 -10.90 -0.37
CA HIS A 418 -14.53 -11.80 -1.50
C HIS A 418 -15.85 -12.40 -1.97
N LEU A 419 -16.68 -12.89 -1.05
CA LEU A 419 -18.01 -13.44 -1.40
C LEU A 419 -18.92 -12.37 -1.99
N ASN A 420 -18.99 -11.18 -1.40
CA ASN A 420 -19.78 -10.07 -1.91
C ASN A 420 -19.35 -9.66 -3.34
N LEU A 421 -18.04 -9.57 -3.58
CA LEU A 421 -17.48 -9.26 -4.91
C LEU A 421 -17.76 -10.39 -5.90
N ALA A 422 -17.56 -11.65 -5.53
CA ALA A 422 -17.81 -12.80 -6.38
C ALA A 422 -19.28 -12.92 -6.78
N ALA A 423 -20.19 -12.76 -5.82
CA ALA A 423 -21.63 -12.86 -6.01
C ALA A 423 -22.26 -11.62 -6.67
N GLY A 424 -21.56 -10.47 -6.67
CA GLY A 424 -22.11 -9.20 -7.14
C GLY A 424 -23.15 -8.60 -6.18
N TRP A 425 -23.13 -9.01 -4.93
CA TRP A 425 -24.09 -8.50 -3.93
C TRP A 425 -23.72 -7.09 -3.47
N TYR A 426 -22.40 -6.83 -3.30
CA TYR A 426 -21.91 -5.54 -2.84
C TYR A 426 -20.43 -5.32 -3.21
N PRO A 427 -20.08 -4.16 -3.80
CA PRO A 427 -20.96 -3.10 -4.32
C PRO A 427 -21.68 -3.52 -5.61
N LYS A 428 -23.01 -3.31 -5.67
CA LYS A 428 -23.82 -3.64 -6.86
C LYS A 428 -23.50 -2.79 -8.09
N GLN A 429 -22.92 -1.62 -7.88
CA GLN A 429 -22.63 -0.63 -8.93
C GLN A 429 -21.37 -0.96 -9.74
N LEU A 430 -20.52 -1.88 -9.28
CA LEU A 430 -19.36 -2.33 -10.06
C LEU A 430 -19.81 -2.95 -11.37
N THR A 431 -19.19 -2.55 -12.48
CA THR A 431 -19.39 -3.20 -13.77
C THR A 431 -18.81 -4.62 -13.72
N ARG A 432 -19.57 -5.58 -14.22
CA ARG A 432 -19.24 -7.01 -14.17
C ARG A 432 -19.32 -7.64 -15.54
N PRO A 433 -18.52 -8.68 -15.84
CA PRO A 433 -18.77 -9.55 -17.00
C PRO A 433 -20.18 -10.12 -16.95
N ALA A 434 -20.87 -10.13 -18.09
CA ALA A 434 -22.24 -10.69 -18.19
C ALA A 434 -22.28 -12.19 -17.83
N ASP A 435 -21.22 -12.92 -18.20
CA ASP A 435 -20.98 -14.32 -17.83
C ASP A 435 -19.64 -14.39 -17.09
N MET A 436 -19.70 -14.43 -15.76
CA MET A 436 -18.51 -14.50 -14.90
C MET A 436 -17.77 -15.81 -15.07
N LEU A 437 -18.47 -16.94 -15.25
CA LEU A 437 -17.83 -18.23 -15.49
C LEU A 437 -17.00 -18.20 -16.77
N LYS A 438 -17.56 -17.77 -17.86
CA LYS A 438 -16.87 -17.66 -19.15
C LYS A 438 -15.70 -16.66 -19.10
N ALA A 439 -15.85 -15.56 -18.37
CA ALA A 439 -14.79 -14.55 -18.21
C ALA A 439 -13.58 -15.09 -17.42
N LEU A 440 -13.81 -15.92 -16.41
CA LEU A 440 -12.76 -16.50 -15.58
C LEU A 440 -12.24 -17.82 -16.15
N VAL A 441 -13.10 -18.62 -16.77
CA VAL A 441 -12.81 -19.96 -17.31
C VAL A 441 -13.34 -20.07 -18.75
N PRO A 442 -12.61 -19.50 -19.74
CA PRO A 442 -13.08 -19.44 -21.13
C PRO A 442 -13.32 -20.83 -21.76
N VAL A 443 -12.52 -21.82 -21.33
CA VAL A 443 -12.64 -23.22 -21.78
C VAL A 443 -13.20 -24.03 -20.61
N ARG A 444 -14.41 -24.57 -20.77
CA ARG A 444 -15.09 -25.34 -19.73
C ARG A 444 -14.40 -26.66 -19.48
N PRO A 445 -13.97 -26.98 -18.27
CA PRO A 445 -13.35 -28.28 -17.91
C PRO A 445 -14.42 -29.39 -17.86
N ALA A 446 -13.96 -30.65 -17.96
CA ALA A 446 -14.82 -31.82 -17.90
C ALA A 446 -15.27 -32.17 -16.47
N THR A 447 -14.55 -31.69 -15.43
CA THR A 447 -14.79 -32.03 -14.03
C THR A 447 -14.82 -30.79 -13.14
N TYR A 448 -15.41 -30.93 -11.96
CA TYR A 448 -15.39 -29.89 -10.92
C TYR A 448 -13.97 -29.60 -10.40
N GLY A 449 -13.10 -30.62 -10.30
CA GLY A 449 -11.69 -30.42 -9.99
C GLY A 449 -11.01 -29.53 -11.01
N GLY A 450 -11.21 -29.82 -12.30
CA GLY A 450 -10.72 -28.98 -13.39
C GLY A 450 -11.28 -27.55 -13.37
N LEU A 451 -12.52 -27.35 -12.89
CA LEU A 451 -13.09 -26.01 -12.70
C LEU A 451 -12.35 -25.22 -11.62
N VAL A 452 -12.09 -25.84 -10.46
CA VAL A 452 -11.33 -25.18 -9.38
C VAL A 452 -9.90 -24.90 -9.82
N ASP A 453 -9.25 -25.81 -10.55
CA ASP A 453 -7.90 -25.59 -11.09
C ASP A 453 -7.86 -24.44 -12.10
N ALA A 454 -8.86 -24.33 -12.97
CA ALA A 454 -8.96 -23.22 -13.93
C ALA A 454 -9.20 -21.87 -13.20
N LEU A 455 -10.08 -21.85 -12.20
CA LEU A 455 -10.31 -20.67 -11.34
C LEU A 455 -9.03 -20.30 -10.59
N ALA A 456 -8.34 -21.24 -9.96
CA ALA A 456 -7.10 -21.01 -9.24
C ALA A 456 -6.00 -20.47 -10.17
N LYS A 457 -5.78 -21.07 -11.32
CA LYS A 457 -4.83 -20.55 -12.33
C LYS A 457 -5.16 -19.13 -12.73
N ARG A 458 -6.44 -18.82 -12.92
CA ARG A 458 -6.89 -17.49 -13.33
C ARG A 458 -6.74 -16.44 -12.22
N LEU A 459 -7.05 -16.79 -10.97
CA LEU A 459 -7.09 -15.85 -9.84
C LEU A 459 -5.78 -15.77 -9.06
N LEU A 460 -5.07 -16.91 -8.97
CA LEU A 460 -3.84 -17.05 -8.16
C LEU A 460 -2.58 -17.16 -9.03
N GLY A 461 -2.72 -17.53 -10.32
CA GLY A 461 -1.61 -17.86 -11.20
C GLY A 461 -0.98 -19.24 -10.94
N THR A 462 -1.64 -20.10 -10.14
CA THR A 462 -1.22 -21.47 -9.82
C THR A 462 -2.44 -22.31 -9.48
N THR A 463 -2.29 -23.64 -9.39
CA THR A 463 -3.34 -24.55 -8.89
C THR A 463 -3.32 -24.60 -7.36
N LEU A 464 -4.43 -25.00 -6.77
CA LEU A 464 -4.49 -25.34 -5.34
C LEU A 464 -3.97 -26.76 -5.09
N PRO A 465 -3.38 -27.04 -3.93
CA PRO A 465 -3.14 -28.40 -3.46
C PRO A 465 -4.41 -29.24 -3.46
N ALA A 466 -4.31 -30.55 -3.73
CA ALA A 466 -5.46 -31.44 -3.85
C ALA A 466 -6.42 -31.39 -2.66
N ALA A 467 -5.88 -31.31 -1.42
CA ALA A 467 -6.69 -31.19 -0.21
C ALA A 467 -7.50 -29.86 -0.17
N GLN A 468 -6.92 -28.75 -0.63
CA GLN A 468 -7.61 -27.46 -0.71
C GLN A 468 -8.67 -27.48 -1.81
N THR A 469 -8.38 -28.09 -2.98
CA THR A 469 -9.37 -28.29 -4.05
C THR A 469 -10.57 -29.09 -3.54
N ALA A 470 -10.35 -30.17 -2.81
CA ALA A 470 -11.42 -30.95 -2.21
C ALA A 470 -12.22 -30.14 -1.18
N ALA A 471 -11.57 -29.38 -0.33
CA ALA A 471 -12.21 -28.49 0.64
C ALA A 471 -13.08 -27.42 -0.04
N VAL A 472 -12.60 -26.78 -1.10
CA VAL A 472 -13.39 -25.82 -1.89
C VAL A 472 -14.64 -26.48 -2.48
N LEU A 473 -14.52 -27.69 -3.00
CA LEU A 473 -15.64 -28.42 -3.63
C LEU A 473 -16.66 -28.98 -2.63
N SER A 474 -16.28 -29.20 -1.37
CA SER A 474 -17.20 -29.68 -0.34
C SER A 474 -18.41 -28.77 -0.14
N VAL A 475 -18.21 -27.44 -0.29
CA VAL A 475 -19.30 -26.44 -0.21
C VAL A 475 -20.34 -26.62 -1.33
N ALA A 476 -19.91 -27.11 -2.49
CA ALA A 476 -20.81 -27.44 -3.61
C ALA A 476 -21.36 -28.87 -3.56
N GLY A 477 -21.01 -29.68 -2.54
CA GLY A 477 -21.36 -31.09 -2.44
C GLY A 477 -20.80 -31.93 -3.61
N LYS A 478 -19.62 -31.55 -4.14
CA LYS A 478 -19.01 -32.19 -5.29
C LYS A 478 -17.63 -32.76 -4.95
N LEU A 479 -17.26 -33.83 -5.65
CA LEU A 479 -15.90 -34.38 -5.62
C LEU A 479 -15.07 -33.80 -6.80
N PRO A 480 -13.72 -33.80 -6.71
CA PRO A 480 -12.88 -33.37 -7.83
C PRO A 480 -13.15 -34.13 -9.13
N THR A 481 -13.51 -35.40 -9.03
CA THR A 481 -13.85 -36.26 -10.16
C THR A 481 -15.27 -36.14 -10.66
N SER A 482 -16.15 -35.38 -9.96
CA SER A 482 -17.54 -35.17 -10.39
C SER A 482 -17.58 -34.53 -11.78
N SER A 483 -18.37 -35.10 -12.69
CA SER A 483 -18.50 -34.59 -14.05
C SER A 483 -19.16 -33.21 -14.07
N LEU A 484 -18.63 -32.32 -14.91
CA LEU A 484 -19.13 -30.98 -15.16
C LEU A 484 -19.75 -30.90 -16.56
N THR A 485 -21.06 -31.10 -16.65
CA THR A 485 -21.77 -31.04 -17.95
C THR A 485 -22.20 -29.62 -18.29
N SER A 486 -22.46 -29.34 -19.59
CA SER A 486 -22.96 -28.04 -20.04
C SER A 486 -24.34 -27.70 -19.48
N SER A 487 -25.14 -28.71 -19.14
CA SER A 487 -26.49 -28.58 -18.57
C SER A 487 -26.51 -28.44 -17.05
N ASP A 488 -25.35 -28.49 -16.38
CA ASP A 488 -25.29 -28.44 -14.91
C ASP A 488 -25.58 -27.03 -14.39
N LYS A 489 -26.84 -26.81 -14.05
CA LYS A 489 -27.35 -25.55 -13.49
C LYS A 489 -26.81 -25.27 -12.07
N SER A 490 -26.31 -26.30 -11.38
CA SER A 490 -25.78 -26.15 -10.01
C SER A 490 -24.50 -25.31 -9.97
N VAL A 491 -23.75 -25.22 -11.08
CA VAL A 491 -22.55 -24.39 -11.20
C VAL A 491 -22.89 -22.91 -10.98
N ALA A 492 -23.96 -22.39 -11.57
CA ALA A 492 -24.33 -20.99 -11.43
C ALA A 492 -24.58 -20.59 -9.98
N GLY A 493 -25.23 -21.47 -9.20
CA GLY A 493 -25.48 -21.24 -7.78
C GLY A 493 -24.25 -21.36 -6.90
N SER A 494 -23.32 -22.28 -7.22
CA SER A 494 -22.11 -22.51 -6.42
C SER A 494 -20.91 -21.63 -6.83
N LEU A 495 -20.90 -21.09 -8.04
CA LEU A 495 -19.76 -20.32 -8.59
C LEU A 495 -19.28 -19.18 -7.69
N PRO A 496 -20.15 -18.32 -7.11
CA PRO A 496 -19.68 -17.26 -6.22
C PRO A 496 -18.92 -17.78 -4.99
N TYR A 497 -19.37 -18.90 -4.43
CA TYR A 497 -18.69 -19.54 -3.29
C TYR A 497 -17.36 -20.15 -3.69
N LEU A 498 -17.28 -20.84 -4.86
CA LEU A 498 -16.03 -21.40 -5.37
C LEU A 498 -15.00 -20.29 -5.62
N ILE A 499 -15.41 -19.17 -6.23
CA ILE A 499 -14.55 -18.02 -6.45
C ILE A 499 -14.07 -17.45 -5.11
N ALA A 500 -14.98 -17.20 -4.17
CA ALA A 500 -14.66 -16.63 -2.87
C ALA A 500 -13.66 -17.52 -2.11
N LEU A 501 -13.87 -18.83 -2.06
CA LEU A 501 -12.97 -19.76 -1.38
C LEU A 501 -11.58 -19.84 -2.03
N VAL A 502 -11.49 -19.70 -3.34
CA VAL A 502 -10.19 -19.59 -4.02
C VAL A 502 -9.49 -18.30 -3.61
N LEU A 503 -10.20 -17.16 -3.52
CA LEU A 503 -9.65 -15.90 -3.04
C LEU A 503 -9.32 -15.92 -1.54
N ASP A 504 -10.04 -16.73 -0.73
CA ASP A 504 -9.78 -16.91 0.70
C ASP A 504 -8.56 -17.81 0.97
N SER A 505 -8.01 -18.46 -0.06
CA SER A 505 -6.86 -19.35 0.09
C SER A 505 -5.62 -18.61 0.61
N PRO A 506 -4.72 -19.29 1.36
CA PRO A 506 -3.44 -18.69 1.77
C PRO A 506 -2.61 -18.18 0.58
N THR A 507 -2.72 -18.83 -0.57
CA THR A 507 -2.02 -18.46 -1.81
C THR A 507 -2.42 -17.04 -2.27
N PHE A 508 -3.70 -16.67 -2.21
CA PHE A 508 -4.15 -15.33 -2.60
C PHE A 508 -3.67 -14.26 -1.63
N GLN A 509 -3.50 -14.59 -0.35
CA GLN A 509 -3.02 -13.62 0.63
C GLN A 509 -1.54 -13.25 0.42
N LEU A 510 -0.77 -14.09 -0.29
CA LEU A 510 0.63 -13.81 -0.65
C LEU A 510 0.72 -12.92 -1.90
N ARG A 511 1.76 -12.10 -1.93
CA ARG A 511 2.09 -11.25 -3.09
C ARG A 511 3.55 -11.36 -3.49
#